data_31995b50e6044305207291acd66d025d
#
_entry.id   31995b50e6044305207291acd66d025d
#
_cell.length_a   1.000
_cell.length_b   1.000
_cell.length_c   1.000
_cell.angle_alpha   90.00
_cell.angle_beta   90.00
_cell.angle_gamma   90.00
#
_symmetry.space_group_name_H-M   'P 1'
#
loop_
_entity.id
_entity.type
_entity.pdbx_description
1 polymer ?
#
loop_
_entity_poly.entity_id
_entity_poly.type
_entity_poly.pdbx_seq_one_letter_code
_entity_poly.pdbx_strand_id
1 'polypeptide(L)'
;FFFFFQLGVGSNVFLGSILIFFSGLTYAIYLVVSGQYITKVGSLRYTCLAMLAASVGVIVQHGIIYQWALFHFPPQVYVLSIIMALLSTVLPTFMMSEAIRIIGSSNVAIIGSIGPVATIVMGYFLLDETFGLWQFLGTVLVIIGVLRISLK
;
A
#
# COMPACT_ATOMS: atom_id res chain seq x y z
N PHE A 1 14.36 -2.69 0.55
CA PHE A 1 15.46 -1.88 0.02
C PHE A 1 16.66 -2.77 -0.39
N PHE A 2 17.19 -3.60 0.49
CA PHE A 2 18.31 -4.52 0.23
C PHE A 2 18.00 -5.60 -0.82
N PHE A 3 16.79 -6.07 -0.90
CA PHE A 3 16.38 -7.13 -1.83
C PHE A 3 16.51 -6.72 -3.30
N PHE A 4 16.16 -5.49 -3.63
CA PHE A 4 16.27 -4.99 -5.01
C PHE A 4 17.71 -4.74 -5.47
N PHE A 5 18.64 -4.58 -4.55
CA PHE A 5 20.05 -4.36 -4.88
C PHE A 5 20.74 -5.63 -5.41
N GLN A 6 20.25 -6.83 -5.07
CA GLN A 6 20.84 -8.11 -5.47
C GLN A 6 20.45 -8.58 -6.89
N LEU A 7 19.39 -8.04 -7.48
CA LEU A 7 18.93 -8.48 -8.80
C LEU A 7 19.78 -7.98 -9.97
N GLY A 8 20.85 -7.25 -9.74
CA GLY A 8 21.89 -6.94 -10.74
C GLY A 8 21.42 -6.17 -11.98
N VAL A 9 20.22 -5.60 -11.96
CA VAL A 9 19.63 -4.90 -13.10
C VAL A 9 19.79 -3.40 -12.93
N GLY A 10 20.93 -2.86 -13.32
CA GLY A 10 21.19 -1.49 -13.72
C GLY A 10 20.66 -0.33 -12.86
N SER A 11 20.91 0.90 -13.30
CA SER A 11 20.52 2.18 -12.67
C SER A 11 19.01 2.31 -12.32
N ASN A 12 18.15 1.56 -12.97
CA ASN A 12 16.70 1.58 -12.76
C ASN A 12 16.28 0.97 -11.41
N VAL A 13 17.04 0.03 -10.86
CA VAL A 13 16.75 -0.60 -9.56
C VAL A 13 16.99 0.38 -8.41
N PHE A 14 18.05 1.16 -8.48
CA PHE A 14 18.34 2.19 -7.48
C PHE A 14 17.25 3.26 -7.43
N LEU A 15 16.84 3.74 -8.60
CA LEU A 15 15.76 4.73 -8.73
C LEU A 15 14.43 4.16 -8.23
N GLY A 16 14.10 2.92 -8.58
CA GLY A 16 12.91 2.22 -8.08
C GLY A 16 12.91 2.07 -6.55
N SER A 17 14.07 1.76 -5.97
CA SER A 17 14.22 1.64 -4.50
C SER A 17 14.00 2.96 -3.79
N ILE A 18 14.49 4.06 -4.33
CA ILE A 18 14.27 5.41 -3.81
C ILE A 18 12.78 5.77 -3.88
N LEU A 19 12.12 5.50 -4.99
CA LEU A 19 10.69 5.76 -5.15
C LEU A 19 9.84 4.97 -4.15
N ILE A 20 10.17 3.69 -3.91
CA ILE A 20 9.50 2.86 -2.90
C ILE A 20 9.71 3.43 -1.49
N PHE A 21 10.91 3.90 -1.17
CA PHE A 21 11.19 4.52 0.12
C PHE A 21 10.34 5.78 0.34
N PHE A 22 10.28 6.68 -0.66
CA PHE A 22 9.44 7.88 -0.57
C PHE A 22 7.95 7.55 -0.52
N SER A 23 7.50 6.51 -1.22
CA SER A 23 6.12 6.03 -1.14
C SER A 23 5.79 5.55 0.29
N GLY A 24 6.68 4.78 0.91
CA GLY A 24 6.52 4.34 2.30
C GLY A 24 6.49 5.52 3.30
N LEU A 25 7.35 6.51 3.11
CA LEU A 25 7.36 7.73 3.92
C LEU A 25 6.04 8.51 3.79
N THR A 26 5.57 8.69 2.57
CA THR A 26 4.29 9.37 2.29
C THR A 26 3.11 8.62 2.90
N TYR A 27 3.14 7.29 2.84
CA TYR A 27 2.13 6.43 3.45
C TYR A 27 2.13 6.55 4.99
N ALA A 28 3.30 6.62 5.62
CA ALA A 28 3.41 6.83 7.06
C ALA A 28 2.82 8.19 7.49
N ILE A 29 3.13 9.26 6.74
CA ILE A 29 2.53 10.59 6.97
C ILE A 29 1.01 10.52 6.80
N TYR A 30 0.53 9.86 5.75
CA TYR A 30 -0.90 9.66 5.52
C TYR A 30 -1.58 9.00 6.72
N LEU A 31 -1.01 7.95 7.30
CA LEU A 31 -1.58 7.26 8.47
C LEU A 31 -1.69 8.18 9.70
N VAL A 32 -0.64 8.95 9.98
CA VAL A 32 -0.63 9.88 11.12
C VAL A 32 -1.69 10.97 10.93
N VAL A 33 -1.72 11.58 9.76
CA VAL A 33 -2.68 12.63 9.42
C VAL A 33 -4.10 12.10 9.43
N SER A 34 -4.32 10.90 8.85
CA SER A 34 -5.63 10.22 8.85
C SER A 34 -6.17 10.03 10.27
N GLY A 35 -5.32 9.60 11.20
CA GLY A 35 -5.72 9.42 12.59
C GLY A 35 -6.29 10.68 13.25
N GLN A 36 -5.73 11.85 12.90
CA GLN A 36 -6.19 13.14 13.43
C GLN A 36 -7.50 13.63 12.81
N TYR A 37 -7.68 13.39 11.51
CA TYR A 37 -8.86 13.89 10.79
C TYR A 37 -10.06 12.94 10.86
N ILE A 38 -9.85 11.64 10.87
CA ILE A 38 -10.92 10.64 10.98
C ILE A 38 -11.72 10.80 12.28
N THR A 39 -11.05 11.13 13.39
CA THR A 39 -11.72 11.38 14.67
C THR A 39 -12.60 12.63 14.66
N LYS A 40 -12.28 13.62 13.81
CA LYS A 40 -13.03 14.90 13.74
C LYS A 40 -14.18 14.84 12.72
N VAL A 41 -13.95 14.26 11.57
CA VAL A 41 -14.86 14.31 10.40
C VAL A 41 -15.65 13.00 10.24
N GLY A 42 -15.17 11.93 10.84
CA GLY A 42 -15.70 10.56 10.70
C GLY A 42 -15.01 9.80 9.58
N SER A 43 -14.93 8.47 9.75
CA SER A 43 -14.23 7.57 8.83
C SER A 43 -14.79 7.61 7.40
N LEU A 44 -16.13 7.59 7.28
CA LEU A 44 -16.79 7.56 5.98
C LEU A 44 -16.49 8.82 5.14
N ARG A 45 -16.72 9.99 5.72
CA ARG A 45 -16.50 11.27 5.01
C ARG A 45 -15.04 11.48 4.64
N TYR A 46 -14.14 11.19 5.57
CA TYR A 46 -12.70 11.28 5.33
C TYR A 46 -12.29 10.37 4.17
N THR A 47 -12.70 9.10 4.21
CA THR A 47 -12.33 8.12 3.18
C THR A 47 -12.87 8.50 1.82
N CYS A 48 -14.14 8.91 1.72
CA CYS A 48 -14.71 9.38 0.46
C CYS A 48 -13.91 10.55 -0.13
N LEU A 49 -13.61 11.57 0.67
CA LEU A 49 -12.85 12.73 0.20
C LEU A 49 -11.43 12.36 -0.21
N ALA A 50 -10.73 11.52 0.58
CA ALA A 50 -9.38 11.08 0.26
C ALA A 50 -9.34 10.24 -1.03
N MET A 51 -10.30 9.33 -1.22
CA MET A 51 -10.40 8.52 -2.45
C MET A 51 -10.75 9.36 -3.67
N LEU A 52 -11.66 10.33 -3.55
CA LEU A 52 -11.98 11.26 -4.63
C LEU A 52 -10.74 12.07 -5.04
N ALA A 53 -10.01 12.64 -4.09
CA ALA A 53 -8.80 13.39 -4.37
C ALA A 53 -7.72 12.53 -5.05
N ALA A 54 -7.51 11.30 -4.55
CA ALA A 54 -6.57 10.35 -5.15
C ALA A 54 -6.98 9.95 -6.57
N SER A 55 -8.28 9.68 -6.80
CA SER A 55 -8.80 9.32 -8.12
C SER A 55 -8.62 10.43 -9.14
N VAL A 56 -8.91 11.68 -8.75
CA VAL A 56 -8.66 12.85 -9.61
C VAL A 56 -7.17 12.95 -9.96
N GLY A 57 -6.27 12.78 -8.98
CA GLY A 57 -4.83 12.80 -9.21
C GLY A 57 -4.38 11.74 -10.22
N VAL A 58 -4.86 10.51 -10.08
CA VAL A 58 -4.54 9.40 -11.00
C VAL A 58 -5.10 9.63 -12.39
N ILE A 59 -6.34 10.13 -12.52
CA ILE A 59 -6.97 10.43 -13.81
C ILE A 59 -6.19 11.54 -14.55
N VAL A 60 -5.82 12.60 -13.85
CA VAL A 60 -5.03 13.70 -14.42
C VAL A 60 -3.65 13.19 -14.88
N GLN A 61 -2.96 12.45 -14.03
CA GLN A 61 -1.67 11.84 -14.37
C GLN A 61 -1.76 10.94 -15.60
N HIS A 62 -2.79 10.08 -15.66
CA HIS A 62 -3.00 9.20 -16.81
C HIS A 62 -3.29 9.98 -18.09
N GLY A 63 -4.10 11.03 -18.02
CA GLY A 63 -4.40 11.91 -19.16
C GLY A 63 -3.15 12.58 -19.73
N ILE A 64 -2.23 13.02 -18.86
CA ILE A 64 -0.97 13.66 -19.27
C ILE A 64 0.01 12.67 -19.90
N ILE A 65 0.17 11.47 -19.29
CA ILE A 65 1.20 10.51 -19.70
C ILE A 65 0.73 9.64 -20.86
N TYR A 66 -0.51 9.15 -20.82
CA TYR A 66 -1.04 8.13 -21.72
C TYR A 66 -2.11 8.64 -22.71
N GLN A 67 -2.30 9.96 -22.82
CA GLN A 67 -3.20 10.58 -23.81
C GLN A 67 -4.60 9.92 -23.86
N TRP A 68 -5.17 9.61 -22.71
CA TRP A 68 -6.51 9.00 -22.57
C TRP A 68 -6.67 7.62 -23.21
N ALA A 69 -5.59 6.83 -23.33
CA ALA A 69 -5.63 5.46 -23.87
C ALA A 69 -6.59 4.52 -23.12
N LEU A 70 -7.07 4.91 -21.92
CA LEU A 70 -8.06 4.18 -21.12
C LEU A 70 -9.36 3.86 -21.87
N PHE A 71 -9.73 4.64 -22.89
CA PHE A 71 -10.99 4.46 -23.62
C PHE A 71 -10.92 3.43 -24.75
N HIS A 72 -9.75 2.82 -24.97
CA HIS A 72 -9.52 1.87 -26.08
C HIS A 72 -9.40 0.40 -25.65
N PHE A 73 -9.73 0.07 -24.40
CA PHE A 73 -9.65 -1.30 -23.90
C PHE A 73 -10.94 -2.10 -24.14
N PRO A 74 -10.85 -3.45 -24.26
CA PRO A 74 -12.03 -4.30 -24.35
C PRO A 74 -12.95 -4.19 -23.12
N PRO A 75 -14.27 -4.35 -23.26
CA PRO A 75 -15.22 -4.23 -22.15
C PRO A 75 -14.90 -5.11 -20.93
N GLN A 76 -14.30 -6.28 -21.15
CA GLN A 76 -13.89 -7.22 -20.09
C GLN A 76 -12.87 -6.60 -19.12
N VAL A 77 -11.96 -5.75 -19.63
CA VAL A 77 -10.97 -5.05 -18.81
C VAL A 77 -11.66 -4.08 -17.83
N TYR A 78 -12.69 -3.36 -18.28
CA TYR A 78 -13.42 -2.44 -17.40
C TYR A 78 -14.18 -3.19 -16.31
N VAL A 79 -14.85 -4.30 -16.64
CA VAL A 79 -15.58 -5.11 -15.65
C VAL A 79 -14.62 -5.65 -14.59
N LEU A 80 -13.51 -6.26 -15.01
CA LEU A 80 -12.50 -6.77 -14.08
C LEU A 80 -11.88 -5.65 -13.23
N SER A 81 -11.59 -4.50 -13.84
CA SER A 81 -11.04 -3.34 -13.13
C SER A 81 -12.01 -2.80 -12.06
N ILE A 82 -13.31 -2.76 -12.35
CA ILE A 82 -14.34 -2.33 -11.40
C ILE A 82 -14.39 -3.32 -10.22
N ILE A 83 -14.42 -4.63 -10.50
CA ILE A 83 -14.45 -5.65 -9.45
C ILE A 83 -13.20 -5.54 -8.57
N MET A 84 -12.02 -5.43 -9.18
CA MET A 84 -10.76 -5.25 -8.45
C MET A 84 -10.76 -3.95 -7.64
N ALA A 85 -11.23 -2.84 -8.20
CA ALA A 85 -11.30 -1.56 -7.49
C ALA A 85 -12.21 -1.66 -6.25
N LEU A 86 -13.37 -2.29 -6.36
CA LEU A 86 -14.31 -2.45 -5.25
C LEU A 86 -13.74 -3.37 -4.16
N LEU A 87 -13.25 -4.55 -4.52
CA LEU A 87 -12.82 -5.56 -3.56
C LEU A 87 -11.42 -5.30 -2.99
N SER A 88 -10.50 -4.82 -3.81
CA SER A 88 -9.08 -4.66 -3.43
C SER A 88 -8.74 -3.25 -2.94
N THR A 89 -9.55 -2.25 -3.26
CA THR A 89 -9.25 -0.85 -2.90
C THR A 89 -10.34 -0.24 -2.04
N VAL A 90 -11.58 -0.18 -2.52
CA VAL A 90 -12.66 0.54 -1.83
C VAL A 90 -12.95 -0.11 -0.48
N LEU A 91 -13.29 -1.39 -0.48
CA LEU A 91 -13.67 -2.11 0.74
C LEU A 91 -12.55 -2.10 1.79
N PRO A 92 -11.29 -2.46 1.50
CA PRO A 92 -10.20 -2.42 2.49
C PRO A 92 -9.91 -1.01 3.00
N THR A 93 -10.03 0.02 2.16
CA THR A 93 -9.76 1.40 2.58
C THR A 93 -10.81 1.89 3.58
N PHE A 94 -12.09 1.56 3.37
CA PHE A 94 -13.14 1.86 4.35
C PHE A 94 -12.95 1.09 5.65
N MET A 95 -12.63 -0.20 5.59
CA MET A 95 -12.33 -1.01 6.77
C MET A 95 -11.14 -0.46 7.56
N MET A 96 -10.09 -0.06 6.86
CA MET A 96 -8.89 0.54 7.47
C MET A 96 -9.20 1.87 8.15
N SER A 97 -9.98 2.74 7.49
CA SER A 97 -10.38 4.03 8.09
C SER A 97 -11.26 3.86 9.30
N GLU A 98 -12.15 2.86 9.29
CA GLU A 98 -12.96 2.51 10.44
C GLU A 98 -12.11 1.93 11.58
N ALA A 99 -11.15 1.08 11.28
CA ALA A 99 -10.18 0.59 12.25
C ALA A 99 -9.38 1.74 12.88
N ILE A 100 -8.91 2.71 12.08
CA ILE A 100 -8.23 3.91 12.59
C ILE A 100 -9.14 4.69 13.56
N ARG A 101 -10.43 4.78 13.27
CA ARG A 101 -11.40 5.44 14.14
C ARG A 101 -11.55 4.74 15.50
N ILE A 102 -11.56 3.41 15.50
CA ILE A 102 -11.83 2.59 16.69
C ILE A 102 -10.57 2.41 17.56
N ILE A 103 -9.45 2.01 16.96
CA ILE A 103 -8.24 1.63 17.68
C ILE A 103 -7.06 2.61 17.51
N GLY A 104 -7.24 3.65 16.70
CA GLY A 104 -6.20 4.65 16.42
C GLY A 104 -5.22 4.24 15.33
N SER A 105 -4.58 5.25 14.71
CA SER A 105 -3.65 5.06 13.59
C SER A 105 -2.39 4.28 13.99
N SER A 106 -1.89 4.42 15.21
CA SER A 106 -0.70 3.72 15.68
C SER A 106 -0.92 2.20 15.73
N ASN A 107 -2.05 1.75 16.30
CA ASN A 107 -2.37 0.33 16.37
C ASN A 107 -2.65 -0.26 15.00
N VAL A 108 -3.33 0.49 14.13
CA VAL A 108 -3.55 0.06 12.73
C VAL A 108 -2.23 -0.07 11.98
N ALA A 109 -1.27 0.83 12.18
CA ALA A 109 0.06 0.73 11.57
C ALA A 109 0.81 -0.53 12.03
N ILE A 110 0.74 -0.86 13.34
CA ILE A 110 1.35 -2.06 13.89
C ILE A 110 0.72 -3.32 13.27
N ILE A 111 -0.60 -3.41 13.22
CA ILE A 111 -1.31 -4.54 12.63
C ILE A 111 -1.02 -4.62 11.12
N GLY A 112 -1.04 -3.50 10.42
CA GLY A 112 -0.77 -3.40 8.99
C GLY A 112 0.65 -3.84 8.59
N SER A 113 1.62 -3.76 9.50
CA SER A 113 2.98 -4.23 9.24
C SER A 113 3.11 -5.75 9.10
N ILE A 114 2.07 -6.52 9.44
CA ILE A 114 1.97 -7.96 9.15
C ILE A 114 1.76 -8.21 7.65
N GLY A 115 1.17 -7.24 6.92
CA GLY A 115 0.86 -7.35 5.50
C GLY A 115 2.06 -7.78 4.62
N PRO A 116 3.20 -7.09 4.67
CA PRO A 116 4.39 -7.48 3.91
C PRO A 116 4.86 -8.91 4.23
N VAL A 117 4.79 -9.33 5.50
CA VAL A 117 5.15 -10.70 5.92
C VAL A 117 4.19 -11.72 5.31
N ALA A 118 2.88 -11.46 5.39
CA ALA A 118 1.87 -12.32 4.78
C ALA A 118 2.03 -12.42 3.25
N THR A 119 2.35 -11.32 2.58
CA THR A 119 2.59 -11.29 1.13
C THR A 119 3.79 -12.16 0.74
N ILE A 120 4.89 -12.10 1.50
CA ILE A 120 6.08 -12.93 1.26
C ILE A 120 5.74 -14.42 1.45
N VAL A 121 5.02 -14.76 2.52
CA VAL A 121 4.59 -16.15 2.78
C VAL A 121 3.67 -16.66 1.67
N MET A 122 2.71 -15.85 1.22
CA MET A 122 1.82 -16.22 0.11
C MET A 122 2.58 -16.36 -1.21
N GLY A 123 3.56 -15.49 -1.50
CA GLY A 123 4.43 -15.59 -2.67
C GLY A 123 5.18 -16.91 -2.71
N TYR A 124 5.72 -17.34 -1.58
CA TYR A 124 6.41 -18.62 -1.46
C TYR A 124 5.47 -19.81 -1.72
N PHE A 125 4.28 -19.86 -1.10
CA PHE A 125 3.37 -20.99 -1.19
C PHE A 125 2.52 -21.04 -2.48
N LEU A 126 2.16 -19.89 -3.05
CA LEU A 126 1.24 -19.82 -4.20
C LEU A 126 1.96 -19.62 -5.55
N LEU A 127 3.15 -19.00 -5.52
CA LEU A 127 3.90 -18.64 -6.73
C LEU A 127 5.22 -19.41 -6.87
N ASP A 128 5.52 -20.34 -5.93
CA ASP A 128 6.79 -21.09 -5.89
C ASP A 128 8.03 -20.17 -5.95
N GLU A 129 7.92 -18.94 -5.42
CA GLU A 129 9.04 -18.02 -5.35
C GLU A 129 10.09 -18.50 -4.36
N THR A 130 11.36 -18.43 -4.73
CA THR A 130 12.47 -18.82 -3.84
C THR A 130 12.60 -17.84 -2.69
N PHE A 131 12.49 -18.33 -1.46
CA PHE A 131 12.69 -17.55 -0.24
C PHE A 131 14.18 -17.29 -0.02
N GLY A 132 14.65 -16.12 -0.43
CA GLY A 132 16.04 -15.74 -0.29
C GLY A 132 16.43 -15.30 1.13
N LEU A 133 17.71 -15.44 1.46
CA LEU A 133 18.27 -15.04 2.77
C LEU A 133 17.97 -13.56 3.11
N TRP A 134 17.94 -12.70 2.12
CA TRP A 134 17.67 -11.27 2.28
C TRP A 134 16.20 -10.96 2.60
N GLN A 135 15.28 -11.74 2.04
CA GLN A 135 13.85 -11.66 2.39
C GLN A 135 13.62 -12.09 3.84
N PHE A 136 14.31 -13.15 4.27
CA PHE A 136 14.27 -13.62 5.65
C PHE A 136 14.78 -12.55 6.62
N LEU A 137 15.95 -11.95 6.35
CA LEU A 137 16.51 -10.89 7.18
C LEU A 137 15.59 -9.66 7.24
N GLY A 138 15.03 -9.24 6.10
CA GLY A 138 14.06 -8.15 6.06
C GLY A 138 12.81 -8.42 6.89
N THR A 139 12.27 -9.62 6.79
CA THR A 139 11.10 -10.06 7.56
C THR A 139 11.37 -10.05 9.06
N VAL A 140 12.53 -10.58 9.50
CA VAL A 140 12.95 -10.58 10.90
C VAL A 140 13.09 -9.15 11.43
N LEU A 141 13.71 -8.24 10.66
CA LEU A 141 13.84 -6.83 11.04
C LEU A 141 12.49 -6.14 11.22
N VAL A 142 11.53 -6.41 10.33
CA VAL A 142 10.17 -5.87 10.44
C VAL A 142 9.49 -6.38 11.71
N ILE A 143 9.56 -7.69 11.98
CA ILE A 143 8.95 -8.31 13.18
C ILE A 143 9.56 -7.72 14.46
N ILE A 144 10.88 -7.57 14.53
CA ILE A 144 11.56 -6.97 15.69
C ILE A 144 11.13 -5.51 15.89
N GLY A 145 11.03 -4.74 14.79
CA GLY A 145 10.58 -3.36 14.84
C GLY A 145 9.16 -3.23 15.40
N VAL A 146 8.25 -4.07 14.93
CA VAL A 146 6.86 -4.11 15.38
C VAL A 146 6.74 -4.52 16.85
N LEU A 147 7.45 -5.57 17.25
CA LEU A 147 7.46 -6.02 18.65
C LEU A 147 7.98 -4.94 19.60
N ARG A 148 9.04 -4.21 19.21
CA ARG A 148 9.56 -3.08 20.01
C ARG A 148 8.55 -1.97 20.22
N ILE A 149 7.71 -1.69 19.23
CA ILE A 149 6.68 -0.65 19.32
C ILE A 149 5.46 -1.16 20.10
N SER A 150 5.09 -2.43 19.92
CA SER A 150 3.92 -3.03 20.56
C SER A 150 4.11 -3.27 22.08
N LEU A 151 5.35 -3.42 22.55
CA LEU A 151 5.68 -3.65 23.97
C LEU A 151 5.86 -2.35 24.77
N LYS A 152 5.61 -1.21 24.18
CA LYS A 152 5.73 0.10 24.82
C LYS A 152 4.36 0.74 25.04
#